data_173c93270603109eb5002963088081c1
#
_entry.id   173c93270603109eb5002963088081c1
#
_cell.length_a   1.000
_cell.length_b   1.000
_cell.length_c   1.000
_cell.angle_alpha   90.00
_cell.angle_beta   90.00
_cell.angle_gamma   90.00
#
_symmetry.space_group_name_H-M   'P 1'
#
loop_
_entity.id
_entity.type
_entity.pdbx_description
1 polymer ?
#
loop_
_entity_poly.entity_id
_entity_poly.type
_entity_poly.pdbx_seq_one_letter_code
_entity_poly.pdbx_strand_id
1 'polypeptide(L)'
;MSFSNWIQEKLFDNYEEWRMKSPDYNRNGFNIVGIDNTLKAMHDGYFMYVELYPPHAIDGCTAMKARVGKKQDAVDLFLDIDGKTYRMADVSYPDAVKIMRAFVKKRRVPDCSLCVEVAYLDIEQMKSTFTELATLLLGDAKQAKSFMTKAKLHSMEELEDSWWNLYEKLLSTGRVVELSLKIELEDFLYYVQKLIHNKNLSTDENLTGDVSIDTSAFDDSQCIGDWCAYFNSTWKNQKLVGMDIGTDSLVLMVLSNEEFKRAQELAK
;
A
#
# COMPACT_ATOMS: atom_id res chain seq x y z
N MET A 1 -20.80 -20.04 -20.34
CA MET A 1 -21.06 -20.68 -19.03
C MET A 1 -21.47 -22.10 -19.25
N SER A 2 -20.82 -23.10 -18.65
CA SER A 2 -21.23 -24.51 -18.70
C SER A 2 -22.43 -24.74 -17.79
N PHE A 3 -23.23 -25.80 -18.04
CA PHE A 3 -24.36 -26.18 -17.18
C PHE A 3 -23.88 -26.50 -15.75
N SER A 4 -22.70 -27.11 -15.62
CA SER A 4 -22.07 -27.37 -14.32
C SER A 4 -21.80 -26.07 -13.54
N ASN A 5 -21.22 -25.07 -14.18
CA ASN A 5 -20.95 -23.78 -13.55
C ASN A 5 -22.23 -23.04 -13.14
N TRP A 6 -23.29 -23.17 -13.97
CA TRP A 6 -24.61 -22.63 -13.63
C TRP A 6 -25.18 -23.26 -12.35
N ILE A 7 -25.05 -24.59 -12.17
CA ILE A 7 -25.45 -25.28 -10.93
C ILE A 7 -24.63 -24.80 -9.75
N GLN A 8 -23.31 -24.68 -9.90
CA GLN A 8 -22.42 -24.19 -8.83
C GLN A 8 -22.81 -22.79 -8.37
N GLU A 9 -23.11 -21.89 -9.30
CA GLU A 9 -23.55 -20.53 -8.96
C GLU A 9 -24.91 -20.51 -8.27
N LYS A 10 -25.88 -21.32 -8.73
CA LYS A 10 -27.29 -21.25 -8.27
C LYS A 10 -27.55 -21.98 -6.96
N LEU A 11 -26.88 -23.10 -6.72
CA LEU A 11 -27.11 -23.92 -5.53
C LEU A 11 -26.05 -23.76 -4.45
N PHE A 12 -24.80 -23.45 -4.84
CA PHE A 12 -23.69 -23.44 -3.91
C PHE A 12 -23.04 -22.06 -3.77
N ASP A 13 -23.54 -21.03 -4.48
CA ASP A 13 -22.95 -19.69 -4.51
C ASP A 13 -21.43 -19.68 -4.86
N ASN A 14 -20.99 -20.68 -5.67
CA ASN A 14 -19.62 -20.80 -6.15
C ASN A 14 -19.50 -20.25 -7.57
N TYR A 15 -18.54 -19.39 -7.79
CA TYR A 15 -18.33 -18.61 -9.02
C TYR A 15 -17.01 -19.01 -9.68
N GLU A 16 -16.95 -20.18 -10.30
CA GLU A 16 -15.75 -20.82 -10.84
C GLU A 16 -15.03 -20.00 -11.96
N GLU A 17 -15.80 -19.28 -12.78
CA GLU A 17 -15.27 -18.48 -13.89
C GLU A 17 -14.83 -17.08 -13.46
N TRP A 18 -15.22 -16.65 -12.26
CA TRP A 18 -14.84 -15.36 -11.72
C TRP A 18 -13.47 -15.42 -11.05
N ARG A 19 -12.70 -14.35 -11.14
CA ARG A 19 -11.45 -14.22 -10.38
C ARG A 19 -11.67 -13.27 -9.22
N MET A 20 -11.16 -13.65 -8.06
CA MET A 20 -11.05 -12.78 -6.89
C MET A 20 -9.57 -12.62 -6.55
N LYS A 21 -9.17 -11.38 -6.21
CA LYS A 21 -7.83 -11.06 -5.73
C LYS A 21 -7.94 -10.30 -4.40
N SER A 22 -7.20 -10.77 -3.40
CA SER A 22 -6.98 -10.14 -2.09
C SER A 22 -5.57 -10.49 -1.63
N PRO A 23 -5.07 -9.95 -0.52
CA PRO A 23 -3.72 -10.26 -0.03
C PRO A 23 -3.43 -11.76 0.13
N ASP A 24 -4.42 -12.56 0.51
CA ASP A 24 -4.30 -14.01 0.75
C ASP A 24 -4.92 -14.89 -0.35
N TYR A 25 -5.54 -14.29 -1.36
CA TYR A 25 -6.26 -15.04 -2.41
C TYR A 25 -6.09 -14.38 -3.78
N ASN A 26 -5.61 -15.12 -4.76
CA ASN A 26 -5.46 -14.63 -6.14
C ASN A 26 -5.64 -15.77 -7.15
N ARG A 27 -6.88 -16.16 -7.42
CA ARG A 27 -7.20 -17.24 -8.36
C ARG A 27 -8.64 -17.16 -8.86
N ASN A 28 -8.95 -17.98 -9.87
CA ASN A 28 -10.32 -18.21 -10.34
C ASN A 28 -11.07 -19.15 -9.36
N GLY A 29 -12.36 -18.95 -9.31
CA GLY A 29 -13.27 -19.75 -8.49
C GLY A 29 -13.27 -19.32 -7.02
N PHE A 30 -14.41 -18.80 -6.56
CA PHE A 30 -14.59 -18.48 -5.14
C PHE A 30 -16.07 -18.65 -4.73
N ASN A 31 -16.29 -18.86 -3.45
CA ASN A 31 -17.62 -18.80 -2.86
C ASN A 31 -17.97 -17.35 -2.50
N ILE A 32 -19.23 -16.97 -2.65
CA ILE A 32 -19.71 -15.59 -2.38
C ILE A 32 -19.36 -15.10 -0.96
N VAL A 33 -19.28 -16.01 0.02
CA VAL A 33 -18.91 -15.69 1.40
C VAL A 33 -17.45 -15.19 1.48
N GLY A 34 -16.61 -15.52 0.49
CA GLY A 34 -15.24 -14.99 0.39
C GLY A 34 -15.20 -13.48 0.32
N ILE A 35 -16.18 -12.85 -0.35
CA ILE A 35 -16.30 -11.38 -0.39
C ILE A 35 -16.56 -10.81 1.01
N ASP A 36 -17.50 -11.41 1.74
CA ASP A 36 -17.87 -10.96 3.09
C ASP A 36 -16.68 -11.07 4.05
N ASN A 37 -15.99 -12.22 4.00
CA ASN A 37 -14.83 -12.48 4.85
C ASN A 37 -13.68 -11.50 4.55
N THR A 38 -13.42 -11.23 3.26
CA THR A 38 -12.36 -10.29 2.86
C THR A 38 -12.69 -8.86 3.27
N LEU A 39 -13.93 -8.39 3.03
CA LEU A 39 -14.36 -7.05 3.48
C LEU A 39 -14.36 -6.94 5.00
N LYS A 40 -14.71 -8.02 5.73
CA LYS A 40 -14.57 -8.05 7.18
C LYS A 40 -13.10 -7.94 7.61
N ALA A 41 -12.19 -8.66 6.97
CA ALA A 41 -10.76 -8.56 7.23
C ALA A 41 -10.21 -7.16 6.91
N MET A 42 -10.74 -6.47 5.88
CA MET A 42 -10.43 -5.07 5.61
C MET A 42 -10.93 -4.14 6.72
N HIS A 43 -12.16 -4.33 7.21
CA HIS A 43 -12.70 -3.57 8.34
C HIS A 43 -11.88 -3.77 9.62
N ASP A 44 -11.45 -5.01 9.86
CA ASP A 44 -10.63 -5.38 11.03
C ASP A 44 -9.14 -4.96 10.88
N GLY A 45 -8.77 -4.34 9.75
CA GLY A 45 -7.43 -3.79 9.49
C GLY A 45 -6.39 -4.82 9.01
N TYR A 46 -6.80 -6.05 8.68
CA TYR A 46 -5.87 -7.08 8.21
C TYR A 46 -5.59 -6.99 6.71
N PHE A 47 -6.57 -6.51 5.92
CA PHE A 47 -6.44 -6.41 4.47
C PHE A 47 -6.72 -4.97 4.00
N MET A 48 -6.09 -4.59 2.88
CA MET A 48 -6.20 -3.25 2.31
C MET A 48 -7.11 -3.21 1.08
N TYR A 49 -7.36 -4.35 0.44
CA TYR A 49 -8.13 -4.40 -0.81
C TYR A 49 -8.78 -5.76 -1.07
N VAL A 50 -9.80 -5.73 -1.93
CA VAL A 50 -10.34 -6.90 -2.64
C VAL A 50 -10.73 -6.48 -4.05
N GLU A 51 -10.47 -7.34 -5.05
CA GLU A 51 -10.77 -7.09 -6.45
C GLU A 51 -11.55 -8.27 -7.03
N LEU A 52 -12.58 -7.98 -7.82
CA LEU A 52 -13.45 -8.94 -8.49
C LEU A 52 -13.39 -8.73 -9.99
N TYR A 53 -13.16 -9.81 -10.73
CA TYR A 53 -13.09 -9.80 -12.18
C TYR A 53 -14.14 -10.78 -12.73
N PRO A 54 -15.15 -10.31 -13.46
CA PRO A 54 -16.13 -11.17 -14.09
C PRO A 54 -15.49 -11.89 -15.29
N PRO A 55 -16.01 -13.07 -15.69
CA PRO A 55 -15.53 -13.78 -16.89
C PRO A 55 -15.79 -13.02 -18.19
N HIS A 56 -16.80 -12.15 -18.19
CA HIS A 56 -17.13 -11.22 -19.27
C HIS A 56 -17.56 -9.89 -18.68
N ALA A 57 -17.30 -8.80 -19.37
CA ALA A 57 -17.72 -7.47 -18.94
C ALA A 57 -19.24 -7.43 -18.67
N ILE A 58 -19.63 -6.78 -17.59
CA ILE A 58 -21.02 -6.56 -17.18
C ILE A 58 -21.32 -5.08 -17.39
N ASP A 59 -22.20 -4.75 -18.35
CA ASP A 59 -22.49 -3.38 -18.73
C ASP A 59 -21.20 -2.52 -18.94
N GLY A 60 -20.21 -3.10 -19.64
CA GLY A 60 -18.90 -2.50 -19.87
C GLY A 60 -17.91 -2.62 -18.70
N CYS A 61 -18.36 -3.04 -17.51
CA CYS A 61 -17.51 -3.17 -16.33
C CYS A 61 -16.67 -4.46 -16.37
N THR A 62 -15.35 -4.30 -16.35
CA THR A 62 -14.37 -5.39 -16.39
C THR A 62 -13.80 -5.76 -15.02
N ALA A 63 -13.90 -4.86 -14.04
CA ALA A 63 -13.48 -5.11 -12.67
C ALA A 63 -14.24 -4.24 -11.68
N MET A 64 -14.47 -4.78 -10.47
CA MET A 64 -14.90 -4.02 -9.30
C MET A 64 -13.92 -4.27 -8.17
N LYS A 65 -13.41 -3.20 -7.57
CA LYS A 65 -12.38 -3.24 -6.55
C LYS A 65 -12.84 -2.45 -5.33
N ALA A 66 -12.56 -2.97 -4.13
CA ALA A 66 -12.70 -2.21 -2.90
C ALA A 66 -11.31 -1.96 -2.31
N ARG A 67 -11.07 -0.75 -1.82
CA ARG A 67 -9.86 -0.36 -1.11
C ARG A 67 -10.24 0.37 0.17
N VAL A 68 -9.41 0.24 1.20
CA VAL A 68 -9.60 1.02 2.44
C VAL A 68 -9.62 2.50 2.10
N GLY A 69 -10.69 3.18 2.51
CA GLY A 69 -10.90 4.60 2.25
C GLY A 69 -10.14 5.49 3.23
N LYS A 70 -10.15 6.80 2.97
CA LYS A 70 -9.60 7.80 3.91
C LYS A 70 -10.48 7.97 5.15
N LYS A 71 -11.75 7.64 5.06
CA LYS A 71 -12.72 7.73 6.15
C LYS A 71 -12.74 6.43 6.94
N GLN A 72 -12.71 6.55 8.26
CA GLN A 72 -12.86 5.41 9.15
C GLN A 72 -14.17 4.65 8.85
N ASP A 73 -14.14 3.32 8.94
CA ASP A 73 -15.29 2.42 8.71
C ASP A 73 -15.90 2.50 7.30
N ALA A 74 -15.13 2.94 6.32
CA ALA A 74 -15.56 3.01 4.92
C ALA A 74 -14.50 2.48 3.96
N VAL A 75 -14.95 2.06 2.78
CA VAL A 75 -14.09 1.70 1.64
C VAL A 75 -14.41 2.58 0.45
N ASP A 76 -13.46 2.73 -0.43
CA ASP A 76 -13.66 3.27 -1.76
C ASP A 76 -13.88 2.10 -2.74
N LEU A 77 -14.97 2.15 -3.49
CA LEU A 77 -15.21 1.22 -4.58
C LEU A 77 -14.72 1.83 -5.90
N PHE A 78 -13.99 1.03 -6.65
CA PHE A 78 -13.52 1.39 -7.99
C PHE A 78 -14.13 0.44 -9.01
N LEU A 79 -14.59 0.99 -10.12
CA LEU A 79 -15.19 0.24 -11.22
C LEU A 79 -14.43 0.59 -12.50
N ASP A 80 -13.94 -0.43 -13.19
CA ASP A 80 -13.32 -0.26 -14.50
C ASP A 80 -14.38 -0.50 -15.58
N ILE A 81 -14.91 0.58 -16.17
CA ILE A 81 -16.02 0.56 -17.14
C ILE A 81 -15.55 1.19 -18.44
N ASP A 82 -15.62 0.46 -19.55
CA ASP A 82 -15.27 0.93 -20.90
C ASP A 82 -13.89 1.62 -20.97
N GLY A 83 -12.91 1.05 -20.25
CA GLY A 83 -11.54 1.55 -20.23
C GLY A 83 -11.31 2.75 -19.32
N LYS A 84 -12.32 3.18 -18.56
CA LYS A 84 -12.23 4.23 -17.55
C LYS A 84 -12.45 3.67 -16.16
N THR A 85 -11.81 4.27 -15.17
CA THR A 85 -12.01 3.92 -13.77
C THR A 85 -12.91 4.95 -13.09
N TYR A 86 -13.94 4.49 -12.41
CA TYR A 86 -14.87 5.30 -11.64
C TYR A 86 -14.74 4.97 -10.16
N ARG A 87 -14.72 5.98 -9.30
CA ARG A 87 -14.64 5.83 -7.85
C ARG A 87 -15.97 6.22 -7.20
N MET A 88 -16.47 5.34 -6.37
CA MET A 88 -17.52 5.61 -5.38
C MET A 88 -16.85 5.70 -4.02
N ALA A 89 -16.72 6.91 -3.49
CA ALA A 89 -16.00 7.17 -2.25
C ALA A 89 -16.87 6.90 -1.01
N ASP A 90 -16.21 6.60 0.11
CA ASP A 90 -16.81 6.54 1.45
C ASP A 90 -18.01 5.59 1.58
N VAL A 91 -17.96 4.44 0.90
CA VAL A 91 -18.99 3.40 0.99
C VAL A 91 -18.82 2.65 2.31
N SER A 92 -19.90 2.54 3.10
CA SER A 92 -19.86 1.74 4.33
C SER A 92 -19.55 0.27 4.04
N TYR A 93 -18.86 -0.45 4.94
CA TYR A 93 -18.59 -1.88 4.74
C TYR A 93 -19.84 -2.71 4.47
N PRO A 94 -20.97 -2.54 5.20
CA PRO A 94 -22.22 -3.27 4.90
C PRO A 94 -22.77 -2.98 3.50
N ASP A 95 -22.64 -1.76 3.01
CA ASP A 95 -23.10 -1.41 1.67
C ASP A 95 -22.13 -1.91 0.59
N ALA A 96 -20.83 -1.87 0.84
CA ALA A 96 -19.83 -2.50 -0.03
C ALA A 96 -20.09 -4.01 -0.21
N VAL A 97 -20.39 -4.73 0.88
CA VAL A 97 -20.80 -6.14 0.81
C VAL A 97 -22.03 -6.31 -0.11
N LYS A 98 -23.08 -5.52 0.07
CA LYS A 98 -24.31 -5.59 -0.75
C LYS A 98 -24.01 -5.32 -2.22
N ILE A 99 -23.23 -4.27 -2.52
CA ILE A 99 -22.86 -3.85 -3.88
C ILE A 99 -22.02 -4.95 -4.56
N MET A 100 -20.95 -5.41 -3.91
CA MET A 100 -20.05 -6.41 -4.49
C MET A 100 -20.75 -7.77 -4.67
N ARG A 101 -21.59 -8.18 -3.72
CA ARG A 101 -22.44 -9.38 -3.90
C ARG A 101 -23.44 -9.23 -5.02
N ALA A 102 -24.06 -8.05 -5.18
CA ALA A 102 -24.99 -7.78 -6.28
C ALA A 102 -24.27 -7.79 -7.64
N PHE A 103 -23.06 -7.28 -7.71
CA PHE A 103 -22.22 -7.35 -8.92
C PHE A 103 -21.99 -8.79 -9.36
N VAL A 104 -21.66 -9.68 -8.42
CA VAL A 104 -21.43 -11.10 -8.72
C VAL A 104 -22.74 -11.84 -8.97
N LYS A 105 -23.70 -11.80 -8.03
CA LYS A 105 -24.92 -12.62 -8.08
C LYS A 105 -25.92 -12.16 -9.13
N LYS A 106 -26.09 -10.86 -9.27
CA LYS A 106 -27.09 -10.25 -10.16
C LYS A 106 -26.50 -9.76 -11.47
N ARG A 107 -25.14 -9.83 -11.60
CA ARG A 107 -24.42 -9.28 -12.75
C ARG A 107 -24.84 -7.85 -13.05
N ARG A 108 -24.89 -7.04 -12.00
CA ARG A 108 -25.37 -5.66 -12.07
C ARG A 108 -24.29 -4.70 -11.57
N VAL A 109 -23.95 -3.73 -12.41
CA VAL A 109 -23.12 -2.57 -12.02
C VAL A 109 -23.95 -1.66 -11.11
N PRO A 110 -23.42 -1.12 -10.01
CA PRO A 110 -24.12 -0.13 -9.19
C PRO A 110 -24.42 1.12 -9.98
N ASP A 111 -25.40 1.91 -9.53
CA ASP A 111 -25.66 3.22 -10.09
C ASP A 111 -24.46 4.13 -9.86
N CYS A 112 -23.80 4.53 -10.95
CA CYS A 112 -22.63 5.39 -10.94
C CYS A 112 -22.97 6.89 -11.07
N SER A 113 -24.21 7.30 -10.85
CA SER A 113 -24.59 8.73 -10.87
C SER A 113 -23.81 9.58 -9.86
N LEU A 114 -23.32 8.98 -8.79
CA LEU A 114 -22.48 9.57 -7.76
C LEU A 114 -20.98 9.17 -7.87
N CYS A 115 -20.63 8.40 -8.88
CA CYS A 115 -19.25 8.03 -9.11
C CYS A 115 -18.49 9.20 -9.74
N VAL A 116 -17.26 9.39 -9.33
CA VAL A 116 -16.34 10.34 -9.95
C VAL A 116 -15.42 9.55 -10.87
N GLU A 117 -15.32 9.94 -12.14
CA GLU A 117 -14.29 9.40 -13.02
C GLU A 117 -12.93 9.72 -12.39
N VAL A 118 -12.20 8.69 -12.04
CA VAL A 118 -10.81 8.83 -11.63
C VAL A 118 -10.05 9.03 -12.92
N ALA A 119 -9.60 10.25 -13.17
CA ALA A 119 -8.71 10.50 -14.28
C ALA A 119 -7.61 9.43 -14.24
N TYR A 120 -7.38 8.77 -15.37
CA TYR A 120 -6.26 7.85 -15.55
C TYR A 120 -5.06 8.49 -14.86
N LEU A 121 -4.43 7.79 -13.92
CA LEU A 121 -3.13 8.22 -13.44
C LEU A 121 -2.32 8.55 -14.68
N ASP A 122 -2.06 9.81 -14.89
CA ASP A 122 -1.21 10.23 -15.99
C ASP A 122 0.11 9.47 -15.80
N ILE A 123 0.36 8.50 -16.67
CA ILE A 123 1.56 7.64 -16.57
C ILE A 123 2.80 8.51 -16.50
N GLU A 124 2.81 9.63 -17.18
CA GLU A 124 3.92 10.58 -17.15
C GLU A 124 4.01 11.30 -15.80
N GLN A 125 2.87 11.68 -15.21
CA GLN A 125 2.82 12.24 -13.86
C GLN A 125 3.25 11.20 -12.82
N MET A 126 2.79 9.95 -12.93
CA MET A 126 3.19 8.85 -12.04
C MET A 126 4.69 8.59 -12.13
N LYS A 127 5.26 8.53 -13.34
CA LYS A 127 6.70 8.37 -13.56
C LYS A 127 7.48 9.54 -12.96
N SER A 128 7.02 10.75 -13.18
CA SER A 128 7.65 11.96 -12.63
C SER A 128 7.67 11.93 -11.10
N THR A 129 6.51 11.67 -10.49
CA THR A 129 6.35 11.59 -9.03
C THR A 129 7.19 10.46 -8.43
N PHE A 130 7.16 9.27 -9.03
CA PHE A 130 7.96 8.14 -8.56
C PHE A 130 9.46 8.39 -8.73
N THR A 131 9.89 9.04 -9.82
CA THR A 131 11.28 9.43 -10.04
C THR A 131 11.77 10.40 -8.96
N GLU A 132 10.95 11.38 -8.64
CA GLU A 132 11.28 12.34 -7.59
C GLU A 132 11.34 11.67 -6.21
N LEU A 133 10.37 10.81 -5.91
CA LEU A 133 10.36 10.04 -4.66
C LEU A 133 11.59 9.12 -4.56
N ALA A 134 11.92 8.38 -5.62
CA ALA A 134 13.11 7.52 -5.63
C ALA A 134 14.40 8.34 -5.46
N THR A 135 14.48 9.54 -6.05
CA THR A 135 15.64 10.45 -5.90
C THR A 135 15.76 10.90 -4.45
N LEU A 136 14.67 11.29 -3.85
CA LEU A 136 14.60 11.72 -2.45
C LEU A 136 15.01 10.60 -1.49
N LEU A 137 14.46 9.39 -1.67
CA LEU A 137 14.73 8.26 -0.77
C LEU A 137 16.14 7.70 -0.94
N LEU A 138 16.67 7.63 -2.16
CA LEU A 138 18.04 7.19 -2.43
C LEU A 138 19.08 8.26 -2.04
N GLY A 139 18.70 9.54 -1.98
CA GLY A 139 19.56 10.66 -1.62
C GLY A 139 20.77 10.89 -2.55
N ASP A 140 20.77 10.24 -3.72
CA ASP A 140 21.80 10.33 -4.76
C ASP A 140 21.16 10.28 -6.13
N ALA A 141 21.24 11.39 -6.86
CA ALA A 141 20.66 11.52 -8.19
C ALA A 141 21.22 10.52 -9.23
N LYS A 142 22.49 10.09 -9.10
CA LYS A 142 23.07 9.10 -9.99
C LYS A 142 22.50 7.71 -9.73
N GLN A 143 22.34 7.35 -8.46
CA GLN A 143 21.71 6.09 -8.06
C GLN A 143 20.25 6.06 -8.48
N ALA A 144 19.51 7.13 -8.24
CA ALA A 144 18.12 7.26 -8.68
C ALA A 144 17.98 7.14 -10.20
N LYS A 145 18.82 7.84 -10.97
CA LYS A 145 18.83 7.73 -12.41
C LYS A 145 19.13 6.30 -12.90
N SER A 146 20.13 5.65 -12.31
CA SER A 146 20.47 4.26 -12.62
C SER A 146 19.34 3.29 -12.26
N PHE A 147 18.65 3.52 -11.16
CA PHE A 147 17.47 2.76 -10.75
C PHE A 147 16.33 2.95 -11.76
N MET A 148 16.00 4.20 -12.09
CA MET A 148 14.90 4.54 -12.98
C MET A 148 15.08 4.03 -14.42
N THR A 149 16.32 3.82 -14.89
CA THR A 149 16.54 3.19 -16.22
C THR A 149 16.06 1.74 -16.29
N LYS A 150 15.88 1.09 -15.13
CA LYS A 150 15.44 -0.32 -15.03
C LYS A 150 13.98 -0.43 -14.56
N ALA A 151 13.45 0.61 -13.94
CA ALA A 151 12.08 0.63 -13.46
C ALA A 151 11.10 0.66 -14.64
N LYS A 152 10.08 -0.18 -14.57
CA LYS A 152 8.95 -0.20 -15.50
C LYS A 152 7.78 0.48 -14.81
N LEU A 153 7.15 1.43 -15.45
CA LEU A 153 6.10 2.27 -14.87
C LEU A 153 4.99 2.53 -15.90
N HIS A 154 4.48 1.47 -16.52
CA HIS A 154 3.41 1.58 -17.52
C HIS A 154 2.06 1.10 -16.96
N SER A 155 2.05 0.51 -15.77
CA SER A 155 0.85 0.03 -15.08
C SER A 155 1.03 0.11 -13.56
N MET A 156 -0.07 -0.05 -12.81
CA MET A 156 -0.01 -0.13 -11.34
C MET A 156 0.77 -1.35 -10.85
N GLU A 157 0.68 -2.48 -11.55
CA GLU A 157 1.44 -3.70 -11.22
C GLU A 157 2.94 -3.46 -11.37
N GLU A 158 3.37 -2.81 -12.44
CA GLU A 158 4.77 -2.43 -12.65
C GLU A 158 5.24 -1.38 -11.63
N LEU A 159 4.34 -0.51 -11.13
CA LEU A 159 4.65 0.41 -10.05
C LEU A 159 4.87 -0.33 -8.72
N GLU A 160 4.04 -1.33 -8.40
CA GLU A 160 4.20 -2.17 -7.21
C GLU A 160 5.53 -2.93 -7.28
N ASP A 161 5.87 -3.51 -8.42
CA ASP A 161 7.18 -4.17 -8.64
C ASP A 161 8.34 -3.18 -8.51
N SER A 162 8.19 -1.96 -9.04
CA SER A 162 9.20 -0.91 -8.94
C SER A 162 9.35 -0.39 -7.51
N TRP A 163 8.27 -0.35 -6.73
CA TRP A 163 8.30 -0.01 -5.30
C TRP A 163 9.08 -1.07 -4.51
N TRP A 164 8.84 -2.34 -4.78
CA TRP A 164 9.60 -3.43 -4.18
C TRP A 164 11.10 -3.37 -4.54
N ASN A 165 11.41 -3.17 -5.81
CA ASN A 165 12.80 -3.00 -6.27
C ASN A 165 13.48 -1.78 -5.62
N LEU A 166 12.74 -0.68 -5.38
CA LEU A 166 13.26 0.48 -4.65
C LEU A 166 13.58 0.12 -3.20
N TYR A 167 12.68 -0.60 -2.52
CA TYR A 167 12.93 -1.10 -1.19
C TYR A 167 14.20 -1.97 -1.12
N GLU A 168 14.34 -2.97 -2.00
CA GLU A 168 15.54 -3.81 -2.05
C GLU A 168 16.82 -2.98 -2.25
N LYS A 169 16.74 -1.96 -3.10
CA LYS A 169 17.86 -1.05 -3.33
C LYS A 169 18.18 -0.23 -2.08
N LEU A 170 17.19 0.30 -1.38
CA LEU A 170 17.35 1.04 -0.14
C LEU A 170 17.94 0.15 0.97
N LEU A 171 17.48 -1.09 1.07
CA LEU A 171 17.99 -2.08 2.02
C LEU A 171 19.46 -2.40 1.74
N SER A 172 19.82 -2.66 0.46
CA SER A 172 21.20 -2.96 0.05
C SER A 172 22.18 -1.83 0.29
N THR A 173 21.69 -0.59 0.35
CA THR A 173 22.50 0.62 0.63
C THR A 173 22.46 1.03 2.10
N GLY A 174 21.73 0.31 2.94
CA GLY A 174 21.57 0.60 4.36
C GLY A 174 20.76 1.88 4.65
N ARG A 175 19.96 2.33 3.67
CA ARG A 175 19.04 3.47 3.81
C ARG A 175 17.77 3.12 4.57
N VAL A 176 17.40 1.86 4.56
CA VAL A 176 16.34 1.29 5.36
C VAL A 176 16.85 0.10 6.15
N VAL A 177 16.15 -0.24 7.20
CA VAL A 177 16.28 -1.50 7.93
C VAL A 177 14.93 -2.18 8.00
N GLU A 178 14.93 -3.48 7.86
CA GLU A 178 13.74 -4.31 8.06
C GLU A 178 13.83 -5.00 9.42
N LEU A 179 12.80 -4.84 10.22
CA LEU A 179 12.76 -5.29 11.61
C LEU A 179 11.54 -6.18 11.83
N SER A 180 11.72 -7.20 12.66
CA SER A 180 10.59 -7.96 13.20
C SER A 180 9.77 -7.08 14.16
N LEU A 181 8.46 -7.21 14.16
CA LEU A 181 7.60 -6.55 15.15
C LEU A 181 7.84 -7.03 16.59
N LYS A 182 8.62 -8.12 16.75
CA LYS A 182 9.01 -8.71 18.06
C LYS A 182 10.48 -8.44 18.39
N ILE A 183 11.07 -7.40 17.78
CA ILE A 183 12.47 -7.02 18.04
C ILE A 183 12.64 -6.56 19.49
N GLU A 184 13.76 -6.91 20.11
CA GLU A 184 14.15 -6.41 21.42
C GLU A 184 14.62 -4.96 21.35
N LEU A 185 14.47 -4.22 22.44
CA LEU A 185 14.81 -2.80 22.48
C LEU A 185 16.28 -2.52 22.11
N GLU A 186 17.20 -3.32 22.59
CA GLU A 186 18.64 -3.15 22.33
C GLU A 186 18.94 -3.26 20.83
N ASP A 187 18.37 -4.25 20.15
CA ASP A 187 18.52 -4.45 18.72
C ASP A 187 17.86 -3.32 17.93
N PHE A 188 16.67 -2.87 18.36
CA PHE A 188 16.00 -1.75 17.74
C PHE A 188 16.87 -0.47 17.79
N LEU A 189 17.41 -0.15 18.96
CA LEU A 189 18.28 1.01 19.14
C LEU A 189 19.56 0.91 18.30
N TYR A 190 20.16 -0.29 18.20
CA TYR A 190 21.31 -0.56 17.32
C TYR A 190 20.97 -0.25 15.85
N TYR A 191 19.83 -0.71 15.35
CA TYR A 191 19.45 -0.45 13.97
C TYR A 191 19.11 1.00 13.71
N VAL A 192 18.49 1.69 14.65
CA VAL A 192 18.24 3.15 14.53
C VAL A 192 19.56 3.92 14.49
N GLN A 193 20.53 3.60 15.33
CA GLN A 193 21.88 4.19 15.28
C GLN A 193 22.55 3.95 13.92
N LYS A 194 22.44 2.74 13.38
CA LYS A 194 22.97 2.40 12.07
C LYS A 194 22.31 3.22 10.94
N LEU A 195 21.01 3.44 10.98
CA LEU A 195 20.30 4.29 10.02
C LEU A 195 20.82 5.74 10.07
N ILE A 196 20.98 6.30 11.27
CA ILE A 196 21.52 7.66 11.47
C ILE A 196 22.93 7.76 10.89
N HIS A 197 23.79 6.79 11.21
CA HIS A 197 25.16 6.76 10.71
C HIS A 197 25.20 6.72 9.18
N ASN A 198 24.43 5.83 8.56
CA ASN A 198 24.35 5.69 7.11
C ASN A 198 23.79 6.95 6.43
N LYS A 199 22.82 7.61 7.05
CA LYS A 199 22.27 8.88 6.56
C LYS A 199 23.34 9.95 6.54
N ASN A 200 24.12 10.09 7.61
CA ASN A 200 25.18 11.09 7.74
C ASN A 200 26.33 10.88 6.75
N LEU A 201 26.66 9.64 6.39
CA LEU A 201 27.67 9.33 5.38
C LEU A 201 27.26 9.70 3.95
N SER A 202 25.97 9.81 3.69
CA SER A 202 25.42 10.05 2.35
C SER A 202 25.08 11.50 2.05
N THR A 203 25.10 12.37 3.05
CA THR A 203 24.88 13.81 2.94
C THR A 203 26.16 14.52 3.36
N ASP A 204 26.68 15.44 2.51
CA ASP A 204 27.82 16.31 2.85
C ASP A 204 27.49 17.30 3.97
N GLU A 205 26.25 17.35 4.40
CA GLU A 205 25.81 18.13 5.54
C GLU A 205 26.10 17.33 6.81
N ASN A 206 26.99 17.85 7.65
CA ASN A 206 27.16 17.44 9.03
C ASN A 206 25.84 17.67 9.81
N LEU A 207 24.87 16.78 9.61
CA LEU A 207 23.64 16.67 10.41
C LEU A 207 23.92 16.19 11.85
N THR A 208 25.20 16.17 12.23
CA THR A 208 25.73 15.86 13.55
C THR A 208 25.49 17.02 14.53
N GLY A 209 24.26 17.37 14.78
CA GLY A 209 23.94 17.58 16.16
C GLY A 209 23.98 16.17 16.79
N ASP A 210 24.79 15.98 17.80
CA ASP A 210 24.94 14.75 18.57
C ASP A 210 23.58 14.11 18.81
N VAL A 211 23.21 13.10 17.99
CA VAL A 211 22.00 12.33 18.21
C VAL A 211 22.37 11.25 19.21
N SER A 212 22.69 11.71 20.44
CA SER A 212 22.83 10.80 21.56
C SER A 212 21.44 10.25 21.86
N ILE A 213 21.29 8.97 21.67
CA ILE A 213 20.06 8.27 22.09
C ILE A 213 20.14 8.12 23.60
N ASP A 214 19.28 8.83 24.32
CA ASP A 214 19.11 8.61 25.75
C ASP A 214 18.37 7.29 25.96
N THR A 215 19.14 6.23 26.21
CA THR A 215 18.59 4.89 26.42
C THR A 215 17.76 4.78 27.69
N SER A 216 17.93 5.69 28.65
CA SER A 216 17.15 5.70 29.89
C SER A 216 15.68 6.12 29.70
N ALA A 217 15.37 6.68 28.54
CA ALA A 217 14.00 7.11 28.17
C ALA A 217 13.12 5.97 27.62
N PHE A 218 13.69 4.78 27.44
CA PHE A 218 12.99 3.62 26.89
C PHE A 218 12.73 2.56 27.98
N ASP A 219 11.57 1.90 27.86
CA ASP A 219 11.15 0.81 28.72
C ASP A 219 10.84 -0.42 27.84
N ASP A 220 11.36 -1.59 28.24
CA ASP A 220 11.13 -2.87 27.55
C ASP A 220 9.64 -3.27 27.52
N SER A 221 8.80 -2.69 28.39
CA SER A 221 7.36 -2.91 28.37
C SER A 221 6.62 -2.15 27.28
N GLN A 222 7.27 -1.18 26.63
CA GLN A 222 6.71 -0.37 25.55
C GLN A 222 6.76 -1.16 24.24
N CYS A 223 5.82 -0.84 23.33
CA CYS A 223 5.85 -1.41 21.99
C CYS A 223 6.76 -0.58 21.04
N ILE A 224 7.14 -1.20 19.92
CA ILE A 224 7.99 -0.56 18.91
C ILE A 224 7.41 0.75 18.37
N GLY A 225 6.07 0.90 18.37
CA GLY A 225 5.39 2.14 18.00
C GLY A 225 5.69 3.29 18.97
N ASP A 226 5.75 2.99 20.28
CA ASP A 226 6.09 3.96 21.31
C ASP A 226 7.53 4.41 21.18
N TRP A 227 8.45 3.49 20.89
CA TRP A 227 9.85 3.82 20.64
C TRP A 227 10.02 4.73 19.41
N CYS A 228 9.32 4.43 18.29
CA CYS A 228 9.32 5.30 17.11
C CYS A 228 8.75 6.69 17.43
N ALA A 229 7.66 6.77 18.21
CA ALA A 229 7.04 8.03 18.63
C ALA A 229 8.00 8.87 19.47
N TYR A 230 8.77 8.26 20.38
CA TYR A 230 9.79 8.95 21.16
C TYR A 230 10.79 9.65 20.26
N PHE A 231 11.39 8.97 19.28
CA PHE A 231 12.34 9.59 18.35
C PHE A 231 11.70 10.75 17.60
N ASN A 232 10.48 10.58 17.12
CA ASN A 232 9.76 11.60 16.36
C ASN A 232 9.33 12.81 17.20
N SER A 233 9.25 12.66 18.52
CA SER A 233 8.97 13.76 19.46
C SER A 233 10.22 14.51 19.91
N THR A 234 11.38 13.84 19.94
CA THR A 234 12.64 14.38 20.45
C THR A 234 13.54 14.96 19.36
N TRP A 235 13.53 14.36 18.18
CA TRP A 235 14.34 14.81 17.07
C TRP A 235 13.82 16.12 16.46
N LYS A 236 14.69 17.13 16.33
CA LYS A 236 14.31 18.45 15.82
C LYS A 236 14.27 18.51 14.29
N ASN A 237 15.24 17.88 13.62
CA ASN A 237 15.49 18.06 12.19
C ASN A 237 15.26 16.78 11.36
N GLN A 238 14.90 15.69 12.00
CA GLN A 238 14.76 14.40 11.36
C GLN A 238 13.48 13.68 11.83
N LYS A 239 13.06 12.70 11.06
CA LYS A 239 11.94 11.80 11.39
C LYS A 239 12.35 10.37 11.15
N LEU A 240 11.94 9.48 12.05
CA LEU A 240 11.95 8.04 11.85
C LEU A 240 10.64 7.65 11.17
N VAL A 241 10.72 7.15 9.94
CA VAL A 241 9.57 6.94 9.07
C VAL A 241 9.46 5.48 8.70
N GLY A 242 8.23 4.93 8.74
CA GLY A 242 7.93 3.60 8.23
C GLY A 242 7.70 3.60 6.72
N MET A 243 8.22 2.59 6.03
CA MET A 243 7.93 2.29 4.63
C MET A 243 7.08 1.04 4.56
N ASP A 244 5.90 1.14 3.96
CA ASP A 244 5.03 -0.02 3.75
C ASP A 244 5.47 -0.77 2.50
N ILE A 245 5.79 -2.04 2.67
CA ILE A 245 6.17 -2.97 1.59
C ILE A 245 5.19 -4.14 1.46
N GLY A 246 4.05 -4.08 2.18
CA GLY A 246 3.03 -5.14 2.13
C GLY A 246 3.41 -6.44 2.83
N THR A 247 4.34 -6.41 3.78
CA THR A 247 4.74 -7.55 4.63
C THR A 247 4.41 -7.30 6.09
N ASP A 248 4.55 -8.34 6.92
CA ASP A 248 4.40 -8.24 8.40
C ASP A 248 5.64 -7.66 9.08
N SER A 249 6.59 -7.13 8.31
CA SER A 249 7.82 -6.53 8.82
C SER A 249 7.67 -5.00 8.96
N LEU A 250 8.38 -4.42 9.91
CA LEU A 250 8.53 -2.98 10.03
C LEU A 250 9.79 -2.53 9.27
N VAL A 251 9.62 -1.75 8.22
CA VAL A 251 10.72 -1.14 7.49
C VAL A 251 10.87 0.31 7.90
N LEU A 252 12.03 0.67 8.42
CA LEU A 252 12.31 2.01 8.93
C LEU A 252 13.39 2.72 8.13
N MET A 253 13.26 4.04 8.01
CA MET A 253 14.24 4.96 7.44
C MET A 253 14.29 6.28 8.22
N VAL A 254 15.38 7.00 8.06
CA VAL A 254 15.53 8.35 8.61
C VAL A 254 15.46 9.37 7.47
N LEU A 255 14.53 10.30 7.57
CA LEU A 255 14.38 11.43 6.65
C LEU A 255 14.59 12.75 7.40
N SER A 256 15.13 13.77 6.72
CA SER A 256 15.06 15.13 7.25
C SER A 256 13.59 15.62 7.25
N ASN A 257 13.29 16.66 8.01
CA ASN A 257 11.95 17.24 8.01
C ASN A 257 11.53 17.73 6.62
N GLU A 258 12.46 18.22 5.83
CA GLU A 258 12.21 18.67 4.45
C GLU A 258 11.92 17.49 3.52
N GLU A 259 12.74 16.43 3.59
CA GLU A 259 12.52 15.19 2.84
C GLU A 259 11.17 14.55 3.20
N PHE A 260 10.85 14.48 4.48
CA PHE A 260 9.58 13.93 4.96
C PHE A 260 8.39 14.74 4.45
N LYS A 261 8.45 16.06 4.55
CA LYS A 261 7.41 16.95 4.02
C LYS A 261 7.25 16.77 2.51
N ARG A 262 8.36 16.68 1.77
CA ARG A 262 8.31 16.47 0.32
C ARG A 262 7.75 15.12 -0.05
N ALA A 263 8.11 14.05 0.66
CA ALA A 263 7.51 12.72 0.47
C ALA A 263 5.99 12.74 0.71
N GLN A 264 5.52 13.46 1.74
CA GLN A 264 4.08 13.62 1.99
C GLN A 264 3.36 14.42 0.88
N GLU A 265 4.01 15.40 0.27
CA GLU A 265 3.46 16.15 -0.86
C GLU A 265 3.32 15.27 -2.11
N LEU A 266 4.31 14.42 -2.37
CA LEU A 266 4.31 13.48 -3.49
C LEU A 266 3.28 12.35 -3.32
N ALA A 267 2.85 12.08 -2.11
CA ALA A 267 1.84 11.05 -1.80
C ALA A 267 0.38 11.56 -1.89
N LYS A 268 0.17 12.84 -2.19
CA LYS A 268 -1.15 13.45 -2.38
C LYS A 268 -1.61 13.40 -3.81
#